data_71825fcb594c92fc632f3ccb56e0f37a
#
_entry.id   71825fcb594c92fc632f3ccb56e0f37a
#
_cell.length_a   1.000
_cell.length_b   1.000
_cell.length_c   1.000
_cell.angle_alpha   90.00
_cell.angle_beta   90.00
_cell.angle_gamma   90.00
#
_symmetry.space_group_name_H-M   'P 1'
#
loop_
_entity.id
_entity.type
_entity.pdbx_description
1 polymer ?
#
loop_
_entity_poly.entity_id
_entity_poly.type
_entity_poly.pdbx_seq_one_letter_code
_entity_poly.pdbx_strand_id
1 'polypeptide(L)'
;MEINSLLANLHRNQFRNMKKLIPNIGLFILTVIIFSSLHAQENMPIKVVVAGTSHGHAGWILNQLVRPEMQVKGIYEPDQQLLEKQSAKYNIPRELFYKDLKTALNQLKPEAVLAFGSIKEHLEVVEVAAPLGIHIMVEKPLAANLEDALKMKELADKHKVMLLTNFETSWYPSTAESFRLVKDSQFAGQLRKVVFHHGHQGPKEIGVGDEFFKWLTDPILNGGGALMDFGCYGANLATCLLNGQEPLSVTAVTNQFKPLIYPKVDDDATIILHYSTL
;
A
#
# COMPACT_ATOMS: atom_id res chain seq x y z
N MET A 1 28.10 -75.85 24.60
CA MET A 1 27.25 -75.00 25.47
C MET A 1 27.51 -73.49 25.34
N GLU A 2 28.49 -73.08 24.53
CA GLU A 2 28.89 -71.65 24.35
C GLU A 2 28.19 -70.91 23.25
N ILE A 3 27.73 -71.54 22.18
CA ILE A 3 27.10 -70.88 21.00
C ILE A 3 25.71 -70.26 21.36
N ASN A 4 24.92 -70.92 22.20
CA ASN A 4 23.60 -70.43 22.62
C ASN A 4 23.68 -69.20 23.54
N SER A 5 24.77 -69.06 24.30
CA SER A 5 24.98 -67.86 25.15
C SER A 5 25.40 -66.60 24.31
N LEU A 6 26.15 -66.86 23.22
CA LEU A 6 26.59 -65.81 22.29
C LEU A 6 25.39 -65.22 21.48
N LEU A 7 24.51 -66.10 20.97
CA LEU A 7 23.30 -65.69 20.25
C LEU A 7 22.30 -64.94 21.15
N ALA A 8 22.14 -65.36 22.40
CA ALA A 8 21.29 -64.67 23.36
C ALA A 8 21.83 -63.26 23.72
N ASN A 9 23.16 -63.08 23.79
CA ASN A 9 23.76 -61.78 24.00
C ASN A 9 23.70 -60.84 22.80
N LEU A 10 23.80 -61.37 21.58
CA LEU A 10 23.61 -60.59 20.34
C LEU A 10 22.16 -60.07 20.22
N HIS A 11 21.19 -60.92 20.49
CA HIS A 11 19.77 -60.52 20.49
C HIS A 11 19.48 -59.47 21.56
N ARG A 12 19.96 -59.59 22.78
CA ARG A 12 19.78 -58.58 23.83
C ARG A 12 20.41 -57.25 23.48
N ASN A 13 21.59 -57.25 22.87
CA ASN A 13 22.26 -56.02 22.44
C ASN A 13 21.54 -55.29 21.27
N GLN A 14 21.01 -56.06 20.33
CA GLN A 14 20.18 -55.49 19.26
C GLN A 14 18.90 -54.85 19.79
N PHE A 15 18.16 -55.53 20.68
CA PHE A 15 16.93 -54.95 21.30
C PHE A 15 17.23 -53.74 22.18
N ARG A 16 18.38 -53.71 22.87
CA ARG A 16 18.79 -52.60 23.71
C ARG A 16 19.19 -51.36 22.86
N ASN A 17 19.78 -51.54 21.70
CA ASN A 17 20.08 -50.46 20.78
C ASN A 17 18.85 -49.97 20.05
N MET A 18 17.91 -50.80 19.66
CA MET A 18 16.63 -50.39 19.13
C MET A 18 15.81 -49.54 20.10
N LYS A 19 15.76 -49.92 21.40
CA LYS A 19 15.04 -49.12 22.45
C LYS A 19 15.65 -47.73 22.66
N LYS A 20 16.95 -47.54 22.35
CA LYS A 20 17.60 -46.22 22.39
C LYS A 20 17.35 -45.39 21.13
N LEU A 21 17.05 -46.03 19.99
CA LEU A 21 16.80 -45.33 18.72
C LEU A 21 15.36 -44.81 18.59
N ILE A 22 14.39 -45.51 19.17
CA ILE A 22 12.96 -45.19 19.08
C ILE A 22 12.61 -43.77 19.61
N PRO A 23 13.10 -43.32 20.79
CA PRO A 23 12.79 -41.99 21.27
C PRO A 23 13.43 -40.88 20.42
N ASN A 24 14.61 -41.12 19.82
CA ASN A 24 15.26 -40.16 18.94
C ASN A 24 14.56 -40.05 17.57
N ILE A 25 14.00 -41.14 17.04
CA ILE A 25 13.19 -41.14 15.82
C ILE A 25 11.88 -40.40 16.08
N GLY A 26 11.20 -40.65 17.20
CA GLY A 26 9.98 -39.95 17.59
C GLY A 26 10.19 -38.44 17.72
N LEU A 27 11.32 -38.03 18.35
CA LEU A 27 11.65 -36.61 18.50
C LEU A 27 12.00 -35.96 17.14
N PHE A 28 12.70 -36.69 16.27
CA PHE A 28 13.03 -36.22 14.92
C PHE A 28 11.77 -36.07 14.04
N ILE A 29 10.83 -37.02 14.08
CA ILE A 29 9.54 -36.94 13.38
C ILE A 29 8.72 -35.78 13.93
N LEU A 30 8.66 -35.59 15.25
CA LEU A 30 7.93 -34.48 15.86
C LEU A 30 8.55 -33.13 15.47
N THR A 31 9.88 -33.02 15.42
CA THR A 31 10.59 -31.83 14.98
C THR A 31 10.31 -31.52 13.50
N VAL A 32 10.33 -32.54 12.63
CA VAL A 32 10.01 -32.37 11.20
C VAL A 32 8.55 -31.93 11.01
N ILE A 33 7.61 -32.52 11.77
CA ILE A 33 6.19 -32.10 11.73
C ILE A 33 6.02 -30.65 12.21
N ILE A 34 6.69 -30.25 13.29
CA ILE A 34 6.65 -28.86 13.79
C ILE A 34 7.28 -27.90 12.77
N PHE A 35 8.43 -28.25 12.17
CA PHE A 35 9.04 -27.43 11.13
C PHE A 35 8.20 -27.37 9.86
N SER A 36 7.55 -28.45 9.46
CA SER A 36 6.64 -28.45 8.31
C SER A 36 5.41 -27.59 8.57
N SER A 37 4.86 -27.59 9.80
CA SER A 37 3.73 -26.75 10.20
C SER A 37 4.11 -25.26 10.26
N LEU A 38 5.36 -24.95 10.60
CA LEU A 38 5.89 -23.56 10.60
C LEU A 38 6.13 -23.01 9.19
N HIS A 39 6.33 -23.86 8.18
CA HIS A 39 6.53 -23.45 6.78
C HIS A 39 5.24 -23.47 5.95
N ALA A 40 4.16 -24.03 6.46
CA ALA A 40 2.86 -24.09 5.81
C ALA A 40 1.88 -23.03 6.35
N GLN A 41 2.36 -21.85 6.70
CA GLN A 41 1.49 -20.69 6.75
C GLN A 41 1.29 -20.30 5.27
N GLU A 42 0.36 -20.97 4.57
CA GLU A 42 -0.16 -20.47 3.31
C GLU A 42 -0.56 -19.02 3.58
N ASN A 43 0.14 -18.09 2.95
CA ASN A 43 -0.23 -16.68 3.01
C ASN A 43 -1.61 -16.57 2.37
N MET A 44 -2.65 -16.65 3.19
CA MET A 44 -4.01 -16.43 2.72
C MET A 44 -4.08 -15.03 2.11
N PRO A 45 -4.66 -14.88 0.92
CA PRO A 45 -4.78 -13.58 0.29
C PRO A 45 -5.53 -12.60 1.20
N ILE A 46 -5.00 -11.41 1.37
CA ILE A 46 -5.64 -10.34 2.15
C ILE A 46 -6.98 -10.00 1.48
N LYS A 47 -8.06 -10.02 2.26
CA LYS A 47 -9.39 -9.65 1.78
C LYS A 47 -9.56 -8.14 1.81
N VAL A 48 -9.85 -7.56 0.66
CA VAL A 48 -9.97 -6.11 0.53
C VAL A 48 -11.31 -5.69 -0.05
N VAL A 49 -11.71 -4.46 0.25
CA VAL A 49 -12.78 -3.73 -0.45
C VAL A 49 -12.13 -2.55 -1.17
N VAL A 50 -12.52 -2.32 -2.41
CA VAL A 50 -12.15 -1.11 -3.17
C VAL A 50 -13.18 -0.03 -2.88
N ALA A 51 -12.75 1.17 -2.50
CA ALA A 51 -13.62 2.31 -2.20
C ALA A 51 -13.40 3.43 -3.22
N GLY A 52 -14.38 3.65 -4.10
CA GLY A 52 -14.31 4.54 -5.24
C GLY A 52 -13.51 3.94 -6.40
N THR A 53 -13.79 4.39 -7.61
CA THR A 53 -13.14 3.88 -8.83
C THR A 53 -12.80 4.99 -9.82
N SER A 54 -12.89 6.24 -9.40
CA SER A 54 -12.66 7.41 -10.26
C SER A 54 -11.18 7.70 -10.51
N HIS A 55 -10.26 7.27 -9.61
CA HIS A 55 -8.82 7.39 -9.81
C HIS A 55 -8.33 6.41 -10.90
N GLY A 56 -7.41 6.87 -11.75
CA GLY A 56 -6.85 6.03 -12.82
C GLY A 56 -6.22 4.72 -12.35
N HIS A 57 -5.59 4.73 -11.18
CA HIS A 57 -4.94 3.55 -10.59
C HIS A 57 -5.92 2.47 -10.11
N ALA A 58 -7.21 2.76 -9.96
CA ALA A 58 -8.21 1.72 -9.67
C ALA A 58 -8.12 0.56 -10.68
N GLY A 59 -7.76 0.85 -11.92
CA GLY A 59 -7.55 -0.15 -12.97
C GLY A 59 -6.50 -1.20 -12.63
N TRP A 60 -5.48 -0.88 -11.82
CA TRP A 60 -4.48 -1.86 -11.40
C TRP A 60 -5.07 -2.98 -10.55
N ILE A 61 -6.12 -2.67 -9.80
CA ILE A 61 -6.82 -3.64 -8.95
C ILE A 61 -7.97 -4.28 -9.71
N LEU A 62 -8.77 -3.48 -10.45
CA LEU A 62 -9.97 -3.96 -11.13
C LEU A 62 -9.67 -4.91 -12.28
N ASN A 63 -8.50 -4.84 -12.90
CA ASN A 63 -8.06 -5.78 -13.94
C ASN A 63 -7.94 -7.22 -13.44
N GLN A 64 -7.69 -7.43 -12.14
CA GLN A 64 -7.53 -8.75 -11.57
C GLN A 64 -7.94 -8.74 -10.08
N LEU A 65 -9.17 -9.15 -9.80
CA LEU A 65 -9.75 -9.09 -8.45
C LEU A 65 -9.22 -10.15 -7.49
N VAL A 66 -8.64 -11.23 -8.01
CA VAL A 66 -8.04 -12.32 -7.21
C VAL A 66 -6.59 -12.52 -7.62
N ARG A 67 -5.70 -12.42 -6.65
CA ARG A 67 -4.25 -12.61 -6.78
C ARG A 67 -3.76 -13.48 -5.63
N PRO A 68 -2.56 -14.08 -5.72
CA PRO A 68 -2.02 -14.88 -4.62
C PRO A 68 -1.97 -14.13 -3.29
N GLU A 69 -1.68 -12.81 -3.34
CA GLU A 69 -1.52 -11.95 -2.17
C GLU A 69 -2.80 -11.23 -1.74
N MET A 70 -3.83 -11.11 -2.63
CA MET A 70 -4.99 -10.25 -2.38
C MET A 70 -6.25 -10.76 -3.07
N GLN A 71 -7.39 -10.63 -2.39
CA GLN A 71 -8.72 -10.89 -2.93
C GLN A 71 -9.66 -9.70 -2.73
N VAL A 72 -10.16 -9.12 -3.80
CA VAL A 72 -11.22 -8.10 -3.75
C VAL A 72 -12.55 -8.78 -3.44
N LYS A 73 -13.17 -8.41 -2.33
CA LYS A 73 -14.46 -8.95 -1.87
C LYS A 73 -15.66 -8.13 -2.33
N GLY A 74 -15.45 -6.85 -2.61
CA GLY A 74 -16.48 -5.93 -3.09
C GLY A 74 -15.89 -4.58 -3.47
N ILE A 75 -16.69 -3.79 -4.14
CA ILE A 75 -16.33 -2.47 -4.67
C ILE A 75 -17.43 -1.50 -4.25
N TYR A 76 -17.07 -0.47 -3.49
CA TYR A 76 -17.94 0.66 -3.21
C TYR A 76 -17.81 1.67 -4.35
N GLU A 77 -18.93 1.96 -5.04
CA GLU A 77 -19.02 3.00 -6.05
C GLU A 77 -20.41 3.63 -6.02
N PRO A 78 -20.53 4.85 -5.49
CA PRO A 78 -21.83 5.53 -5.37
C PRO A 78 -22.38 6.02 -6.71
N ASP A 79 -21.50 6.41 -7.65
CA ASP A 79 -21.90 6.87 -8.96
C ASP A 79 -22.36 5.70 -9.84
N GLN A 80 -23.64 5.72 -10.25
CA GLN A 80 -24.22 4.66 -11.07
C GLN A 80 -23.59 4.56 -12.45
N GLN A 81 -23.27 5.70 -13.06
CA GLN A 81 -22.70 5.70 -14.42
C GLN A 81 -21.28 5.15 -14.40
N LEU A 82 -20.49 5.53 -13.38
CA LEU A 82 -19.14 5.03 -13.19
C LEU A 82 -19.15 3.53 -12.86
N LEU A 83 -20.05 3.07 -12.00
CA LEU A 83 -20.25 1.64 -11.71
C LEU A 83 -20.51 0.85 -12.99
N GLU A 84 -21.47 1.29 -13.83
CA GLU A 84 -21.79 0.61 -15.08
C GLU A 84 -20.58 0.57 -16.03
N LYS A 85 -19.88 1.70 -16.14
CA LYS A 85 -18.65 1.81 -16.94
C LYS A 85 -17.58 0.84 -16.48
N GLN A 86 -17.31 0.76 -15.17
CA GLN A 86 -16.27 -0.11 -14.63
C GLN A 86 -16.66 -1.59 -14.69
N SER A 87 -17.93 -1.92 -14.39
CA SER A 87 -18.47 -3.28 -14.54
C SER A 87 -18.28 -3.79 -15.97
N ALA A 88 -18.65 -2.99 -16.97
CA ALA A 88 -18.51 -3.35 -18.39
C ALA A 88 -17.03 -3.43 -18.82
N LYS A 89 -16.22 -2.43 -18.44
CA LYS A 89 -14.80 -2.34 -18.84
C LYS A 89 -13.95 -3.49 -18.36
N TYR A 90 -14.16 -3.93 -17.10
CA TYR A 90 -13.36 -4.96 -16.44
C TYR A 90 -14.08 -6.30 -16.31
N ASN A 91 -15.27 -6.43 -16.92
CA ASN A 91 -16.12 -7.63 -16.83
C ASN A 91 -16.37 -8.07 -15.38
N ILE A 92 -16.69 -7.09 -14.51
CA ILE A 92 -16.92 -7.32 -13.08
C ILE A 92 -18.43 -7.50 -12.85
N PRO A 93 -18.85 -8.59 -12.19
CA PRO A 93 -20.25 -8.81 -11.82
C PRO A 93 -20.81 -7.67 -10.98
N ARG A 94 -22.04 -7.21 -11.30
CA ARG A 94 -22.66 -6.06 -10.61
C ARG A 94 -22.93 -6.33 -9.12
N GLU A 95 -23.13 -7.56 -8.73
CA GLU A 95 -23.31 -7.98 -7.34
C GLU A 95 -22.10 -7.74 -6.44
N LEU A 96 -20.92 -7.47 -7.02
CA LEU A 96 -19.73 -7.05 -6.26
C LEU A 96 -19.75 -5.55 -5.95
N PHE A 97 -20.64 -4.76 -6.54
CA PHE A 97 -20.73 -3.33 -6.30
C PHE A 97 -21.71 -2.98 -5.19
N TYR A 98 -21.31 -2.05 -4.34
CA TYR A 98 -22.06 -1.50 -3.23
C TYR A 98 -22.22 0.01 -3.37
N LYS A 99 -23.39 0.53 -3.00
CA LYS A 99 -23.70 1.97 -3.02
C LYS A 99 -23.43 2.66 -1.69
N ASP A 100 -23.21 1.90 -0.64
CA ASP A 100 -22.91 2.38 0.70
C ASP A 100 -21.69 1.67 1.25
N LEU A 101 -20.64 2.45 1.57
CA LEU A 101 -19.36 1.94 2.04
C LEU A 101 -19.51 1.19 3.37
N LYS A 102 -20.26 1.76 4.31
CA LYS A 102 -20.44 1.17 5.63
C LYS A 102 -21.13 -0.18 5.55
N THR A 103 -22.12 -0.30 4.69
CA THR A 103 -22.80 -1.58 4.41
C THR A 103 -21.83 -2.59 3.82
N ALA A 104 -21.04 -2.21 2.83
CA ALA A 104 -20.03 -3.09 2.23
C ALA A 104 -19.03 -3.61 3.28
N LEU A 105 -18.47 -2.71 4.09
CA LEU A 105 -17.47 -3.08 5.09
C LEU A 105 -18.06 -3.98 6.20
N ASN A 106 -19.28 -3.71 6.65
CA ASN A 106 -19.95 -4.52 7.68
C ASN A 106 -20.32 -5.94 7.18
N GLN A 107 -20.76 -6.05 5.93
CA GLN A 107 -21.14 -7.34 5.35
C GLN A 107 -19.95 -8.20 4.98
N LEU A 108 -18.94 -7.59 4.35
CA LEU A 108 -17.80 -8.32 3.78
C LEU A 108 -16.68 -8.53 4.78
N LYS A 109 -16.60 -7.69 5.84
CA LYS A 109 -15.57 -7.74 6.89
C LYS A 109 -14.16 -7.92 6.32
N PRO A 110 -13.72 -7.02 5.43
CA PRO A 110 -12.40 -7.10 4.83
C PRO A 110 -11.31 -6.80 5.86
N GLU A 111 -10.08 -7.20 5.58
CA GLU A 111 -8.90 -6.86 6.38
C GLU A 111 -8.42 -5.44 6.06
N ALA A 112 -8.63 -4.98 4.81
CA ALA A 112 -8.28 -3.63 4.39
C ALA A 112 -9.27 -3.04 3.38
N VAL A 113 -9.29 -1.71 3.30
CA VAL A 113 -9.97 -0.95 2.26
C VAL A 113 -8.93 -0.17 1.44
N LEU A 114 -9.12 -0.15 0.12
CA LEU A 114 -8.26 0.54 -0.84
C LEU A 114 -9.05 1.69 -1.46
N ALA A 115 -8.68 2.95 -1.16
CA ALA A 115 -9.40 4.14 -1.62
C ALA A 115 -8.87 4.65 -2.95
N PHE A 116 -9.74 4.67 -3.96
CA PHE A 116 -9.48 5.15 -5.32
C PHE A 116 -10.52 6.18 -5.78
N GLY A 117 -11.10 6.92 -4.86
CA GLY A 117 -11.92 8.10 -5.10
C GLY A 117 -11.06 9.35 -5.28
N SER A 118 -11.68 10.54 -5.15
CA SER A 118 -10.96 11.81 -5.05
C SER A 118 -10.17 11.90 -3.75
N ILE A 119 -9.18 12.79 -3.70
CA ILE A 119 -8.34 12.94 -2.50
C ILE A 119 -9.17 13.42 -1.29
N LYS A 120 -10.18 14.23 -1.52
CA LYS A 120 -11.11 14.68 -0.47
C LYS A 120 -11.89 13.53 0.17
N GLU A 121 -12.23 12.50 -0.61
CA GLU A 121 -12.98 11.33 -0.13
C GLU A 121 -12.15 10.38 0.75
N HIS A 122 -10.82 10.54 0.80
CA HIS A 122 -9.97 9.70 1.65
C HIS A 122 -10.35 9.78 3.13
N LEU A 123 -10.67 10.99 3.65
CA LEU A 123 -11.11 11.16 5.03
C LEU A 123 -12.40 10.38 5.29
N GLU A 124 -13.38 10.44 4.39
CA GLU A 124 -14.65 9.73 4.54
C GLU A 124 -14.44 8.22 4.64
N VAL A 125 -13.52 7.67 3.82
CA VAL A 125 -13.16 6.24 3.88
C VAL A 125 -12.55 5.90 5.24
N VAL A 126 -11.64 6.75 5.75
CA VAL A 126 -11.00 6.53 7.06
C VAL A 126 -12.00 6.61 8.20
N GLU A 127 -12.93 7.59 8.17
CA GLU A 127 -13.98 7.75 9.19
C GLU A 127 -14.91 6.53 9.29
N VAL A 128 -15.15 5.84 8.19
CA VAL A 128 -15.98 4.62 8.16
C VAL A 128 -15.17 3.38 8.53
N ALA A 129 -13.95 3.24 8.00
CA ALA A 129 -13.17 2.00 8.12
C ALA A 129 -12.43 1.88 9.45
N ALA A 130 -11.82 2.97 9.95
CA ALA A 130 -11.00 2.92 11.16
C ALA A 130 -11.78 2.44 12.40
N PRO A 131 -13.03 2.93 12.70
CA PRO A 131 -13.81 2.42 13.81
C PRO A 131 -14.19 0.94 13.73
N LEU A 132 -14.14 0.35 12.54
CA LEU A 132 -14.38 -1.08 12.30
C LEU A 132 -13.11 -1.94 12.45
N GLY A 133 -11.95 -1.31 12.75
CA GLY A 133 -10.67 -2.00 12.86
C GLY A 133 -10.10 -2.45 11.51
N ILE A 134 -10.55 -1.86 10.41
CA ILE A 134 -10.13 -2.19 9.04
C ILE A 134 -8.95 -1.32 8.66
N HIS A 135 -7.86 -1.92 8.15
CA HIS A 135 -6.71 -1.20 7.64
C HIS A 135 -7.04 -0.40 6.38
N ILE A 136 -6.35 0.69 6.14
CA ILE A 136 -6.68 1.60 5.04
C ILE A 136 -5.44 1.87 4.18
N MET A 137 -5.58 1.74 2.89
CA MET A 137 -4.68 2.32 1.90
C MET A 137 -5.44 3.37 1.11
N VAL A 138 -4.88 4.56 1.00
CA VAL A 138 -5.40 5.63 0.14
C VAL A 138 -4.42 5.95 -0.97
N GLU A 139 -4.91 6.48 -2.09
CA GLU A 139 -4.04 7.01 -3.12
C GLU A 139 -3.30 8.27 -2.65
N LYS A 140 -2.24 8.62 -3.38
CA LYS A 140 -1.50 9.85 -3.12
C LYS A 140 -2.24 11.08 -3.73
N PRO A 141 -2.09 12.25 -3.10
CA PRO A 141 -1.53 12.51 -1.78
C PRO A 141 -2.46 12.01 -0.66
N LEU A 142 -1.97 11.95 0.57
CA LEU A 142 -2.73 11.45 1.74
C LEU A 142 -4.08 12.13 1.90
N ALA A 143 -4.12 13.44 1.77
CA ALA A 143 -5.31 14.26 1.96
C ALA A 143 -5.24 15.55 1.14
N ALA A 144 -6.37 16.18 0.88
CA ALA A 144 -6.48 17.43 0.13
C ALA A 144 -6.00 18.66 0.95
N ASN A 145 -5.91 18.54 2.28
CA ASN A 145 -5.46 19.60 3.18
C ASN A 145 -4.90 19.02 4.49
N LEU A 146 -4.23 19.85 5.27
CA LEU A 146 -3.61 19.44 6.53
C LEU A 146 -4.61 18.99 7.59
N GLU A 147 -5.77 19.65 7.69
CA GLU A 147 -6.80 19.32 8.67
C GLU A 147 -7.31 17.90 8.48
N ASP A 148 -7.64 17.54 7.25
CA ASP A 148 -8.06 16.19 6.88
C ASP A 148 -6.94 15.16 7.18
N ALA A 149 -5.68 15.47 6.84
CA ALA A 149 -4.55 14.60 7.13
C ALA A 149 -4.36 14.32 8.63
N LEU A 150 -4.45 15.37 9.48
CA LEU A 150 -4.36 15.23 10.92
C LEU A 150 -5.51 14.41 11.50
N LYS A 151 -6.71 14.61 10.97
CA LYS A 151 -7.91 13.84 11.37
C LYS A 151 -7.79 12.37 11.00
N MET A 152 -7.32 12.07 9.80
CA MET A 152 -7.08 10.70 9.35
C MET A 152 -6.04 10.00 10.24
N LYS A 153 -4.94 10.69 10.58
CA LYS A 153 -3.92 10.18 11.50
C LYS A 153 -4.50 9.92 12.89
N GLU A 154 -5.26 10.87 13.47
CA GLU A 154 -5.91 10.71 14.78
C GLU A 154 -6.81 9.46 14.82
N LEU A 155 -7.62 9.26 13.77
CA LEU A 155 -8.51 8.09 13.66
C LEU A 155 -7.73 6.79 13.54
N ALA A 156 -6.68 6.74 12.73
CA ALA A 156 -5.85 5.57 12.58
C ALA A 156 -5.16 5.18 13.90
N ASP A 157 -4.58 6.15 14.60
CA ASP A 157 -3.91 5.94 15.90
C ASP A 157 -4.92 5.48 16.96
N LYS A 158 -6.07 6.15 17.07
CA LYS A 158 -7.14 5.84 18.03
C LYS A 158 -7.65 4.42 17.88
N HIS A 159 -7.85 3.97 16.65
CA HIS A 159 -8.40 2.65 16.36
C HIS A 159 -7.33 1.59 16.09
N LYS A 160 -6.03 1.96 16.17
CA LYS A 160 -4.86 1.08 15.97
C LYS A 160 -4.89 0.37 14.61
N VAL A 161 -5.30 1.06 13.58
CA VAL A 161 -5.29 0.58 12.20
C VAL A 161 -4.11 1.18 11.43
N MET A 162 -3.62 0.46 10.45
CA MET A 162 -2.64 1.00 9.51
C MET A 162 -3.33 1.94 8.53
N LEU A 163 -2.72 3.11 8.33
CA LEU A 163 -3.08 4.07 7.29
C LEU A 163 -1.87 4.23 6.36
N LEU A 164 -1.99 3.74 5.15
CA LEU A 164 -0.95 3.76 4.14
C LEU A 164 -1.35 4.72 3.02
N THR A 165 -0.37 5.44 2.48
CA THR A 165 -0.54 6.23 1.25
C THR A 165 0.23 5.56 0.13
N ASN A 166 -0.42 5.37 -1.01
CA ASN A 166 0.19 4.72 -2.16
C ASN A 166 1.07 5.70 -2.96
N PHE A 167 2.24 6.02 -2.42
CA PHE A 167 3.27 6.74 -3.18
C PHE A 167 3.99 5.75 -4.10
N GLU A 168 3.48 5.53 -5.31
CA GLU A 168 4.00 4.49 -6.23
C GLU A 168 5.51 4.56 -6.47
N THR A 169 6.08 5.76 -6.53
CA THR A 169 7.52 5.96 -6.74
C THR A 169 8.38 5.39 -5.62
N SER A 170 7.82 5.18 -4.42
CA SER A 170 8.52 4.52 -3.31
C SER A 170 8.76 3.03 -3.56
N TRP A 171 7.95 2.42 -4.42
CA TRP A 171 8.00 1.00 -4.74
C TRP A 171 8.92 0.66 -5.93
N TYR A 172 9.46 1.67 -6.59
CA TYR A 172 10.35 1.44 -7.74
C TYR A 172 11.69 0.84 -7.28
N PRO A 173 12.17 -0.22 -7.94
CA PRO A 173 13.48 -0.79 -7.65
C PRO A 173 14.61 0.25 -7.77
N SER A 174 14.49 1.20 -8.71
CA SER A 174 15.43 2.31 -8.87
C SER A 174 15.48 3.26 -7.67
N THR A 175 14.33 3.50 -7.01
CA THR A 175 14.26 4.29 -5.77
C THR A 175 14.97 3.57 -4.63
N ALA A 176 14.68 2.27 -4.45
CA ALA A 176 15.34 1.47 -3.44
C ALA A 176 16.87 1.42 -3.63
N GLU A 177 17.34 1.23 -4.85
CA GLU A 177 18.77 1.22 -5.16
C GLU A 177 19.42 2.60 -4.98
N SER A 178 18.75 3.68 -5.39
CA SER A 178 19.22 5.04 -5.16
C SER A 178 19.40 5.33 -3.67
N PHE A 179 18.45 4.93 -2.85
CA PHE A 179 18.54 5.10 -1.39
C PHE A 179 19.66 4.26 -0.78
N ARG A 180 19.86 3.03 -1.26
CA ARG A 180 20.98 2.19 -0.84
C ARG A 180 22.32 2.87 -1.12
N LEU A 181 22.50 3.39 -2.33
CA LEU A 181 23.74 4.07 -2.75
C LEU A 181 23.97 5.36 -1.97
N VAL A 182 22.92 6.15 -1.70
CA VAL A 182 23.05 7.39 -0.91
C VAL A 182 23.41 7.11 0.55
N LYS A 183 22.91 6.01 1.13
CA LYS A 183 23.25 5.59 2.50
C LYS A 183 24.65 4.98 2.61
N ASP A 184 25.25 4.58 1.51
CA ASP A 184 26.64 4.15 1.46
C ASP A 184 27.57 5.35 1.38
N SER A 185 28.15 5.74 2.53
CA SER A 185 29.04 6.90 2.63
C SER A 185 30.30 6.81 1.75
N GLN A 186 30.70 5.61 1.35
CA GLN A 186 31.84 5.42 0.44
C GLN A 186 31.45 5.71 -1.02
N PHE A 187 30.17 5.52 -1.37
CA PHE A 187 29.69 5.77 -2.73
C PHE A 187 29.41 7.26 -2.99
N ALA A 188 28.56 7.89 -2.17
CA ALA A 188 28.03 9.23 -2.40
C ALA A 188 28.68 10.32 -1.50
N GLY A 189 29.36 9.91 -0.44
CA GLY A 189 29.83 10.82 0.60
C GLY A 189 28.66 11.42 1.41
N GLN A 190 28.92 12.59 2.01
CA GLN A 190 27.90 13.28 2.81
C GLN A 190 26.84 13.90 1.89
N LEU A 191 25.58 13.58 2.12
CA LEU A 191 24.46 14.17 1.41
C LEU A 191 24.36 15.67 1.71
N ARG A 192 24.28 16.49 0.68
CA ARG A 192 24.17 17.96 0.79
C ARG A 192 22.96 18.54 0.10
N LYS A 193 22.52 17.88 -0.97
CA LYS A 193 21.37 18.30 -1.77
C LYS A 193 20.80 17.11 -2.52
N VAL A 194 19.47 17.05 -2.59
CA VAL A 194 18.73 16.13 -3.44
C VAL A 194 17.79 16.94 -4.31
N VAL A 195 17.65 16.54 -5.56
CA VAL A 195 16.69 17.13 -6.50
C VAL A 195 15.81 16.01 -7.05
N PHE A 196 14.51 16.17 -6.92
CA PHE A 196 13.52 15.27 -7.49
C PHE A 196 12.84 15.98 -8.67
N HIS A 197 12.80 15.32 -9.81
CA HIS A 197 12.05 15.77 -10.98
C HIS A 197 10.92 14.80 -11.23
N HIS A 198 9.69 15.27 -11.08
CA HIS A 198 8.47 14.50 -11.32
C HIS A 198 7.55 15.29 -12.23
N GLY A 199 6.86 14.61 -13.14
CA GLY A 199 5.89 15.27 -13.97
C GLY A 199 5.63 14.51 -15.28
N HIS A 200 4.64 15.01 -15.98
CA HIS A 200 4.27 14.64 -17.35
C HIS A 200 3.72 15.87 -18.06
N GLN A 201 3.27 15.73 -19.31
CA GLN A 201 2.75 16.84 -20.11
C GLN A 201 1.50 17.50 -19.55
N GLY A 202 0.77 16.80 -18.69
CA GLY A 202 -0.50 17.20 -18.07
C GLY A 202 -1.53 16.08 -18.17
N PRO A 203 -2.49 16.00 -17.22
CA PRO A 203 -3.49 14.93 -17.21
C PRO A 203 -4.37 14.92 -18.47
N LYS A 204 -4.69 16.07 -19.05
CA LYS A 204 -5.43 16.16 -20.32
C LYS A 204 -4.64 15.57 -21.48
N GLU A 205 -3.37 15.90 -21.56
CA GLU A 205 -2.47 15.52 -22.64
C GLU A 205 -2.15 14.04 -22.65
N ILE A 206 -2.06 13.42 -21.46
CA ILE A 206 -1.85 11.97 -21.34
C ILE A 206 -3.16 11.17 -21.44
N GLY A 207 -4.32 11.84 -21.57
CA GLY A 207 -5.61 11.21 -21.82
C GLY A 207 -6.21 10.48 -20.62
N VAL A 208 -6.09 11.06 -19.40
CA VAL A 208 -6.81 10.50 -18.24
C VAL A 208 -8.33 10.52 -18.46
N GLY A 209 -9.04 9.60 -17.81
CA GLY A 209 -10.50 9.53 -17.91
C GLY A 209 -11.18 10.79 -17.39
N ASP A 210 -12.35 11.14 -17.96
CA ASP A 210 -13.07 12.37 -17.62
C ASP A 210 -13.45 12.43 -16.13
N GLU A 211 -13.81 11.30 -15.52
CA GLU A 211 -14.12 11.19 -14.09
C GLU A 211 -12.92 11.54 -13.22
N PHE A 212 -11.71 11.11 -13.61
CA PHE A 212 -10.47 11.42 -12.92
C PHE A 212 -10.08 12.89 -13.16
N PHE A 213 -10.08 13.34 -14.40
CA PHE A 213 -9.74 14.70 -14.79
C PHE A 213 -10.56 15.74 -14.04
N LYS A 214 -11.87 15.48 -13.89
CA LYS A 214 -12.81 16.40 -13.26
C LYS A 214 -12.44 16.77 -11.83
N TRP A 215 -12.07 15.78 -11.01
CA TRP A 215 -11.71 16.04 -9.63
C TRP A 215 -10.22 16.36 -9.43
N LEU A 216 -9.33 15.82 -10.28
CA LEU A 216 -7.89 16.09 -10.24
C LEU A 216 -7.58 17.58 -10.50
N THR A 217 -8.40 18.24 -11.29
CA THR A 217 -8.28 19.68 -11.61
C THR A 217 -9.22 20.58 -10.79
N ASP A 218 -9.79 20.05 -9.72
CA ASP A 218 -10.59 20.80 -8.75
C ASP A 218 -9.81 20.98 -7.44
N PRO A 219 -9.53 22.24 -7.01
CA PRO A 219 -8.71 22.51 -5.84
C PRO A 219 -9.34 22.07 -4.52
N ILE A 220 -10.66 21.84 -4.47
CA ILE A 220 -11.36 21.33 -3.27
C ILE A 220 -11.20 19.81 -3.20
N LEU A 221 -11.35 19.12 -4.33
CA LEU A 221 -11.35 17.66 -4.37
C LEU A 221 -9.94 17.06 -4.37
N ASN A 222 -8.96 17.77 -4.98
CA ASN A 222 -7.56 17.34 -5.05
C ASN A 222 -6.63 18.14 -4.11
N GLY A 223 -7.04 19.31 -3.63
CA GLY A 223 -6.20 20.19 -2.80
C GLY A 223 -5.30 21.14 -3.60
N GLY A 224 -5.20 21.00 -4.92
CA GLY A 224 -4.37 21.81 -5.81
C GLY A 224 -4.14 21.12 -7.15
N GLY A 225 -3.15 21.59 -7.88
CA GLY A 225 -2.71 21.02 -9.16
C GLY A 225 -1.39 20.25 -9.03
N ALA A 226 -0.40 20.61 -9.85
CA ALA A 226 0.91 19.97 -9.90
C ALA A 226 1.64 19.97 -8.54
N LEU A 227 1.46 21.01 -7.74
CA LEU A 227 1.99 21.09 -6.38
C LEU A 227 1.54 19.90 -5.52
N MET A 228 0.26 19.56 -5.56
CA MET A 228 -0.31 18.45 -4.79
C MET A 228 -0.06 17.10 -5.47
N ASP A 229 -0.34 17.01 -6.77
CA ASP A 229 -0.30 15.76 -7.51
C ASP A 229 1.12 15.18 -7.64
N PHE A 230 2.12 16.05 -7.89
CA PHE A 230 3.52 15.63 -8.07
C PHE A 230 4.45 16.06 -6.92
N GLY A 231 4.21 17.22 -6.30
CA GLY A 231 5.04 17.70 -5.19
C GLY A 231 5.04 16.72 -4.00
N CYS A 232 3.97 15.99 -3.79
CA CYS A 232 3.86 14.98 -2.74
C CYS A 232 4.90 13.85 -2.88
N TYR A 233 5.29 13.45 -4.08
CA TYR A 233 6.32 12.43 -4.30
C TYR A 233 7.69 12.87 -3.78
N GLY A 234 8.12 14.08 -4.14
CA GLY A 234 9.38 14.63 -3.66
C GLY A 234 9.42 14.77 -2.14
N ALA A 235 8.32 15.26 -1.54
CA ALA A 235 8.19 15.38 -0.09
C ALA A 235 8.25 14.00 0.61
N ASN A 236 7.55 12.99 0.07
CA ASN A 236 7.59 11.63 0.58
C ASN A 236 8.99 11.01 0.49
N LEU A 237 9.65 11.13 -0.66
CA LEU A 237 10.98 10.56 -0.87
C LEU A 237 12.02 11.26 0.02
N ALA A 238 11.94 12.59 0.20
CA ALA A 238 12.81 13.32 1.13
C ALA A 238 12.59 12.84 2.57
N THR A 239 11.34 12.69 3.01
CA THR A 239 11.00 12.17 4.34
C THR A 239 11.58 10.78 4.58
N CYS A 240 11.44 9.87 3.60
CA CYS A 240 12.01 8.52 3.68
C CYS A 240 13.55 8.53 3.71
N LEU A 241 14.18 9.34 2.87
CA LEU A 241 15.63 9.45 2.75
C LEU A 241 16.26 10.00 4.04
N LEU A 242 15.60 10.98 4.66
CA LEU A 242 16.05 11.68 5.87
C LEU A 242 15.47 11.08 7.17
N ASN A 243 14.92 9.85 7.11
CA ASN A 243 14.36 9.12 8.26
C ASN A 243 13.35 9.94 9.08
N GLY A 244 12.47 10.68 8.40
CA GLY A 244 11.42 11.47 9.05
C GLY A 244 11.87 12.81 9.62
N GLN A 245 13.09 13.28 9.30
CA GLN A 245 13.51 14.61 9.71
C GLN A 245 12.59 15.66 9.11
N GLU A 246 12.16 16.61 9.92
CA GLU A 246 11.30 17.72 9.50
C GLU A 246 12.13 18.83 8.85
N PRO A 247 11.65 19.49 7.77
CA PRO A 247 12.29 20.65 7.21
C PRO A 247 12.13 21.86 8.15
N LEU A 248 13.17 22.72 8.20
CA LEU A 248 13.12 24.01 8.92
C LEU A 248 12.22 25.03 8.21
N SER A 249 12.15 24.96 6.89
CA SER A 249 11.30 25.83 6.09
C SER A 249 10.94 25.18 4.77
N VAL A 250 9.80 25.60 4.23
CA VAL A 250 9.30 25.20 2.90
C VAL A 250 9.02 26.46 2.12
N THR A 251 9.50 26.50 0.88
CA THR A 251 9.17 27.56 -0.09
C THR A 251 8.67 26.89 -1.36
N ALA A 252 7.56 27.37 -1.91
CA ALA A 252 7.06 26.90 -3.18
C ALA A 252 6.72 28.06 -4.12
N VAL A 253 6.95 27.84 -5.40
CA VAL A 253 6.51 28.71 -6.50
C VAL A 253 5.68 27.84 -7.42
N THR A 254 4.48 28.29 -7.73
CA THR A 254 3.56 27.60 -8.65
C THR A 254 3.32 28.48 -9.89
N ASN A 255 3.11 27.85 -11.01
CA ASN A 255 2.76 28.50 -12.27
C ASN A 255 1.54 27.84 -12.90
N GLN A 256 0.90 28.58 -13.78
CA GLN A 256 -0.24 28.12 -14.58
C GLN A 256 0.05 28.46 -16.06
N PHE A 257 0.76 27.57 -16.73
CA PHE A 257 1.17 27.76 -18.13
C PHE A 257 0.05 27.48 -19.12
N LYS A 258 -0.94 26.66 -18.71
CA LYS A 258 -2.08 26.23 -19.55
C LYS A 258 -3.43 26.62 -18.92
N PRO A 259 -3.68 27.92 -18.67
CA PRO A 259 -4.89 28.38 -17.95
C PRO A 259 -6.20 28.05 -18.68
N LEU A 260 -6.16 27.83 -19.99
CA LEU A 260 -7.35 27.40 -20.75
C LEU A 260 -7.70 25.92 -20.55
N ILE A 261 -6.73 25.11 -20.11
CA ILE A 261 -6.92 23.67 -19.84
C ILE A 261 -7.13 23.43 -18.35
N TYR A 262 -6.35 24.11 -17.51
CA TYR A 262 -6.34 23.98 -16.04
C TYR A 262 -6.70 25.31 -15.37
N PRO A 263 -7.94 25.84 -15.54
CA PRO A 263 -8.28 27.20 -15.12
C PRO A 263 -8.29 27.42 -13.60
N LYS A 264 -8.32 26.34 -12.81
CA LYS A 264 -8.51 26.43 -11.35
C LYS A 264 -7.30 26.00 -10.53
N VAL A 265 -6.30 25.38 -11.16
CA VAL A 265 -5.16 24.78 -10.47
C VAL A 265 -3.85 25.12 -11.18
N ASP A 266 -2.75 25.03 -10.45
CA ASP A 266 -1.40 25.11 -10.97
C ASP A 266 -1.08 23.89 -11.84
N ASP A 267 -0.23 24.07 -12.87
CA ASP A 267 0.25 23.00 -13.75
C ASP A 267 1.77 22.88 -13.77
N ASP A 268 2.44 23.66 -12.90
CA ASP A 268 3.88 23.59 -12.62
C ASP A 268 4.16 24.03 -11.19
N ALA A 269 5.13 23.40 -10.53
CA ALA A 269 5.55 23.77 -9.18
C ALA A 269 7.04 23.50 -8.97
N THR A 270 7.70 24.43 -8.29
CA THR A 270 9.03 24.25 -7.70
C THR A 270 8.91 24.33 -6.20
N ILE A 271 9.37 23.29 -5.48
CA ILE A 271 9.31 23.22 -4.02
C ILE A 271 10.74 23.10 -3.48
N ILE A 272 11.08 23.90 -2.48
CA ILE A 272 12.35 23.85 -1.76
C ILE A 272 12.07 23.49 -0.31
N LEU A 273 12.59 22.35 0.13
CA LEU A 273 12.60 21.93 1.52
C LEU A 273 13.98 22.19 2.10
N HIS A 274 14.09 23.04 3.11
CA HIS A 274 15.35 23.38 3.78
C HIS A 274 15.46 22.65 5.11
N TYR A 275 16.55 21.91 5.29
CA TYR A 275 16.87 21.15 6.50
C TYR A 275 18.09 21.74 7.22
N SER A 276 18.24 21.52 8.52
CA SER A 276 19.33 22.09 9.31
C SER A 276 20.70 21.53 8.93
N THR A 277 20.77 20.21 8.76
CA THR A 277 21.97 19.44 8.32
C THR A 277 21.47 18.12 7.77
N LEU A 278 22.11 17.66 6.73
CA LEU A 278 21.87 16.33 6.15
C LEU A 278 22.97 15.37 6.56
#